data_251c5ae62d271df78446be594cf12e4a
#
_entry.id   251c5ae62d271df78446be594cf12e4a
#
_cell.length_a   1.000
_cell.length_b   1.000
_cell.length_c   1.000
_cell.angle_alpha   90.00
_cell.angle_beta   90.00
_cell.angle_gamma   90.00
#
_symmetry.space_group_name_H-M   'P 1'
#
loop_
_entity.id
_entity.type
_entity.pdbx_description
1 polymer ?
#
loop_
_entity_poly.entity_id
_entity_poly.type
_entity_poly.pdbx_seq_one_letter_code
_entity_poly.pdbx_strand_id
1 'polypeptide(L)'
;MVTVIAGLATAVAVWLLLGLVLAGGRVRRRRPIRSHSWLKNTGLDITPAQFWLTSIGAGVATYLVVFALTALPIVSLMPSLVVATLPKAYFSRKRAQRLDDVQRAWPDGLRDLLATVRSGASLPTAIEGLATFGPLPLRTAFQGFAVYSRSLGVVPALEMIKSDLADPTSDRVIEVLILAYERGGAVVPEILSDLAEATTRDLWTLEEIRTEALEQKINSRIVFVLPWLVLVAMTARSGAFREFYASSAGLLVAAIGGVMSLVGVVIASKLGGQPSEPRVFVSAGDTE
;
A
#
# COMPACT_ATOMS: atom_id res chain seq x y z
N MET A 1 7.55 -29.79 30.28
CA MET A 1 6.98 -28.62 30.97
C MET A 1 7.38 -27.28 30.27
N VAL A 2 8.66 -27.05 29.95
CA VAL A 2 9.13 -25.84 29.28
C VAL A 2 8.50 -25.66 27.88
N THR A 3 8.29 -26.72 27.11
CA THR A 3 7.68 -26.68 25.77
C THR A 3 6.18 -26.30 25.80
N VAL A 4 5.45 -26.69 26.84
CA VAL A 4 4.03 -26.31 26.99
C VAL A 4 3.90 -24.83 27.40
N ILE A 5 4.79 -24.36 28.29
CA ILE A 5 4.84 -22.96 28.70
C ILE A 5 5.24 -22.07 27.53
N ALA A 6 6.22 -22.48 26.72
CA ALA A 6 6.59 -21.79 25.48
C ALA A 6 5.44 -21.75 24.49
N GLY A 7 4.72 -22.86 24.29
CA GLY A 7 3.53 -22.94 23.42
C GLY A 7 2.39 -22.03 23.89
N LEU A 8 2.12 -21.96 25.19
CA LEU A 8 1.13 -21.06 25.79
C LEU A 8 1.56 -19.58 25.65
N ALA A 9 2.82 -19.26 25.92
CA ALA A 9 3.34 -17.92 25.75
C ALA A 9 3.28 -17.45 24.29
N THR A 10 3.49 -18.36 23.32
CA THR A 10 3.36 -18.06 21.89
C THR A 10 1.92 -17.82 21.49
N ALA A 11 0.98 -18.66 21.95
CA ALA A 11 -0.45 -18.48 21.69
C ALA A 11 -0.97 -17.17 22.27
N VAL A 12 -0.55 -16.80 23.48
CA VAL A 12 -0.89 -15.52 24.12
C VAL A 12 -0.26 -14.33 23.39
N ALA A 13 0.99 -14.43 22.95
CA ALA A 13 1.65 -13.36 22.18
C ALA A 13 0.98 -13.14 20.81
N VAL A 14 0.65 -14.22 20.10
CA VAL A 14 -0.11 -14.16 18.84
C VAL A 14 -1.52 -13.62 19.08
N TRP A 15 -2.20 -14.03 20.15
CA TRP A 15 -3.53 -13.55 20.50
C TRP A 15 -3.53 -12.07 20.89
N LEU A 16 -2.54 -11.60 21.65
CA LEU A 16 -2.34 -10.20 22.01
C LEU A 16 -2.00 -9.34 20.76
N LEU A 17 -1.19 -9.84 19.85
CA LEU A 17 -0.85 -9.17 18.60
C LEU A 17 -2.06 -9.08 17.67
N LEU A 18 -2.82 -10.15 17.51
CA LEU A 18 -4.10 -10.13 16.79
C LEU A 18 -5.11 -9.19 17.46
N GLY A 19 -5.21 -9.22 18.78
CA GLY A 19 -6.04 -8.31 19.57
C GLY A 19 -5.66 -6.85 19.39
N LEU A 20 -4.36 -6.55 19.37
CA LEU A 20 -3.85 -5.18 19.17
C LEU A 20 -4.09 -4.67 17.73
N VAL A 21 -3.95 -5.54 16.73
CA VAL A 21 -4.25 -5.24 15.32
C VAL A 21 -5.75 -5.06 15.11
N LEU A 22 -6.59 -5.85 15.76
CA LEU A 22 -8.05 -5.77 15.66
C LEU A 22 -8.64 -4.64 16.54
N ALA A 23 -8.03 -4.35 17.71
CA ALA A 23 -8.46 -3.27 18.61
C ALA A 23 -8.04 -1.86 18.11
N GLY A 24 -7.08 -1.75 17.18
CA GLY A 24 -6.66 -0.48 16.56
C GLY A 24 -7.77 0.26 15.79
N GLY A 25 -8.96 -0.33 15.66
CA GLY A 25 -10.13 0.27 15.01
C GLY A 25 -10.96 1.25 15.84
N ARG A 26 -10.65 1.46 17.13
CA ARG A 26 -11.43 2.33 18.02
C ARG A 26 -10.54 3.29 18.81
N VAL A 27 -10.03 4.33 18.17
CA VAL A 27 -9.40 5.42 18.90
C VAL A 27 -10.03 6.76 18.54
N ARG A 28 -10.53 7.37 19.61
CA ARG A 28 -11.16 8.67 19.80
C ARG A 28 -10.41 9.80 19.06
N ARG A 29 -11.15 10.63 18.30
CA ARG A 29 -10.68 11.89 17.69
C ARG A 29 -9.88 12.73 18.69
N ARG A 30 -8.59 12.91 18.46
CA ARG A 30 -7.81 14.05 18.96
C ARG A 30 -7.23 14.81 17.76
N ARG A 31 -7.34 16.15 17.83
CA ARG A 31 -6.94 17.12 16.80
C ARG A 31 -5.49 16.93 16.36
N PRO A 32 -5.17 17.12 15.06
CA PRO A 32 -3.85 16.82 14.52
C PRO A 32 -2.86 17.95 14.80
N ILE A 33 -1.68 17.57 15.30
CA ILE A 33 -0.45 18.37 15.23
C ILE A 33 0.21 18.08 13.87
N ARG A 34 0.56 19.17 13.18
CA ARG A 34 1.24 19.18 11.87
C ARG A 34 2.56 18.40 11.93
N SER A 35 2.63 17.24 11.35
CA SER A 35 3.81 16.66 10.67
C SER A 35 3.54 15.20 10.26
N HIS A 36 3.96 14.82 9.08
CA HIS A 36 3.86 13.53 8.38
C HIS A 36 2.62 13.37 7.48
N SER A 37 2.66 14.06 6.36
CA SER A 37 1.64 14.03 5.29
C SER A 37 1.41 12.63 4.68
N TRP A 38 2.39 11.73 4.71
CA TRP A 38 2.27 10.40 4.12
C TRP A 38 1.33 9.43 4.85
N LEU A 39 1.13 9.62 6.18
CA LEU A 39 0.22 8.79 6.99
C LEU A 39 -1.25 9.23 6.87
N LYS A 40 -1.52 10.52 6.60
CA LYS A 40 -2.88 11.04 6.40
C LYS A 40 -3.57 10.44 5.17
N ASN A 41 -2.80 10.17 4.12
CA ASN A 41 -3.31 9.63 2.86
C ASN A 41 -3.67 8.13 2.92
N THR A 42 -3.40 7.42 4.03
CA THR A 42 -3.81 6.02 4.20
C THR A 42 -5.24 5.86 4.72
N GLY A 43 -5.87 6.95 5.18
CA GLY A 43 -7.23 6.93 5.77
C GLY A 43 -7.34 6.07 7.02
N LEU A 44 -6.22 5.80 7.68
CA LEU A 44 -6.12 5.13 8.97
C LEU A 44 -5.55 6.16 9.95
N ASP A 45 -6.31 6.49 10.99
CA ASP A 45 -5.86 7.35 12.10
C ASP A 45 -4.85 6.60 13.00
N ILE A 46 -3.74 6.11 12.39
CA ILE A 46 -2.69 5.41 13.11
C ILE A 46 -1.54 6.39 13.34
N THR A 47 -1.16 6.54 14.61
CA THR A 47 0.00 7.36 14.96
C THR A 47 1.30 6.64 14.54
N PRO A 48 2.36 7.39 14.16
CA PRO A 48 3.66 6.82 13.86
C PRO A 48 4.19 5.90 14.98
N ALA A 49 3.88 6.27 16.24
CA ALA A 49 4.27 5.49 17.41
C ALA A 49 3.59 4.10 17.45
N GLN A 50 2.29 4.02 17.13
CA GLN A 50 1.56 2.75 17.07
C GLN A 50 2.10 1.84 15.96
N PHE A 51 2.46 2.43 14.81
CA PHE A 51 3.09 1.70 13.72
C PHE A 51 4.44 1.07 14.14
N TRP A 52 5.33 1.85 14.76
CA TRP A 52 6.62 1.34 15.21
C TRP A 52 6.46 0.31 16.34
N LEU A 53 5.51 0.54 17.26
CA LEU A 53 5.25 -0.38 18.37
C LEU A 53 4.77 -1.75 17.87
N THR A 54 3.87 -1.79 16.88
CA THR A 54 3.39 -3.05 16.27
C THR A 54 4.48 -3.77 15.50
N SER A 55 5.33 -3.06 14.76
CA SER A 55 6.44 -3.64 14.00
C SER A 55 7.49 -4.26 14.91
N ILE A 56 7.95 -3.52 15.91
CA ILE A 56 8.95 -3.98 16.88
C ILE A 56 8.35 -5.09 17.75
N GLY A 57 7.13 -4.93 18.23
CA GLY A 57 6.44 -5.93 19.05
C GLY A 57 6.27 -7.26 18.32
N ALA A 58 5.88 -7.25 17.06
CA ALA A 58 5.77 -8.47 16.25
C ALA A 58 7.14 -9.13 16.02
N GLY A 59 8.18 -8.35 15.76
CA GLY A 59 9.55 -8.86 15.61
C GLY A 59 10.06 -9.50 16.89
N VAL A 60 9.93 -8.83 18.04
CA VAL A 60 10.36 -9.34 19.35
C VAL A 60 9.59 -10.60 19.75
N ALA A 61 8.26 -10.62 19.55
CA ALA A 61 7.46 -11.81 19.85
C ALA A 61 7.92 -13.01 19.01
N THR A 62 8.15 -12.82 17.71
CA THR A 62 8.66 -13.88 16.83
C THR A 62 10.05 -14.33 17.24
N TYR A 63 10.94 -13.40 17.61
CA TYR A 63 12.27 -13.74 18.11
C TYR A 63 12.18 -14.64 19.36
N LEU A 64 11.39 -14.25 20.35
CA LEU A 64 11.23 -15.02 21.59
C LEU A 64 10.65 -16.42 21.33
N VAL A 65 9.69 -16.52 20.42
CA VAL A 65 9.10 -17.81 20.03
C VAL A 65 10.13 -18.73 19.39
N VAL A 66 10.82 -18.26 18.37
CA VAL A 66 11.81 -19.08 17.65
C VAL A 66 13.00 -19.39 18.54
N PHE A 67 13.42 -18.46 19.39
CA PHE A 67 14.48 -18.68 20.37
C PHE A 67 14.08 -19.74 21.41
N ALA A 68 12.85 -19.72 21.91
CA ALA A 68 12.35 -20.72 22.84
C ALA A 68 12.32 -22.13 22.23
N LEU A 69 12.08 -22.24 20.92
CA LEU A 69 12.05 -23.51 20.19
C LEU A 69 13.45 -24.03 19.84
N THR A 70 14.35 -23.15 19.38
CA THR A 70 15.65 -23.54 18.84
C THR A 70 16.80 -23.36 19.83
N ALA A 71 16.66 -22.45 20.80
CA ALA A 71 17.71 -21.95 21.70
C ALA A 71 18.94 -21.35 20.97
N LEU A 72 18.77 -20.95 19.70
CA LEU A 72 19.83 -20.43 18.84
C LEU A 72 19.53 -18.98 18.47
N PRO A 73 20.28 -17.99 19.00
CA PRO A 73 19.95 -16.57 18.84
C PRO A 73 20.03 -16.10 17.37
N ILE A 74 20.99 -16.58 16.59
CA ILE A 74 21.15 -16.20 15.18
C ILE A 74 20.05 -16.78 14.29
N VAL A 75 19.64 -18.04 14.52
CA VAL A 75 18.55 -18.69 13.78
C VAL A 75 17.23 -17.95 14.03
N SER A 76 17.04 -17.41 15.25
CA SER A 76 15.83 -16.67 15.62
C SER A 76 15.78 -15.25 15.03
N LEU A 77 16.93 -14.65 14.72
CA LEU A 77 17.04 -13.26 14.27
C LEU A 77 16.40 -13.05 12.90
N MET A 78 16.65 -13.94 11.95
CA MET A 78 16.17 -13.77 10.57
C MET A 78 14.64 -13.83 10.43
N PRO A 79 13.94 -14.85 10.95
CA PRO A 79 12.48 -14.86 10.95
C PRO A 79 11.87 -13.63 11.64
N SER A 80 12.47 -13.18 12.75
CA SER A 80 11.97 -12.01 13.49
C SER A 80 12.11 -10.71 12.67
N LEU A 81 13.21 -10.56 11.93
CA LEU A 81 13.44 -9.41 11.06
C LEU A 81 12.41 -9.38 9.91
N VAL A 82 12.10 -10.54 9.32
CA VAL A 82 11.09 -10.66 8.27
C VAL A 82 9.71 -10.25 8.82
N VAL A 83 9.32 -10.76 9.97
CA VAL A 83 8.01 -10.45 10.58
C VAL A 83 7.93 -8.97 10.98
N ALA A 84 9.00 -8.37 11.47
CA ALA A 84 9.05 -6.94 11.80
C ALA A 84 8.78 -6.01 10.59
N THR A 85 9.04 -6.48 9.35
CA THR A 85 8.75 -5.71 8.13
C THR A 85 7.32 -5.88 7.63
N LEU A 86 6.55 -6.89 8.09
CA LEU A 86 5.19 -7.17 7.63
C LEU A 86 4.20 -6.00 7.83
N PRO A 87 4.18 -5.29 8.97
CA PRO A 87 3.27 -4.16 9.15
C PRO A 87 3.50 -3.07 8.10
N LYS A 88 4.77 -2.75 7.78
CA LYS A 88 5.11 -1.78 6.73
C LYS A 88 4.57 -2.23 5.35
N ALA A 89 4.73 -3.50 5.03
CA ALA A 89 4.23 -4.07 3.78
C ALA A 89 2.69 -4.06 3.72
N TYR A 90 2.01 -4.30 4.84
CA TYR A 90 0.56 -4.25 4.93
C TYR A 90 0.00 -2.84 4.68
N PHE A 91 0.55 -1.82 5.35
CA PHE A 91 0.08 -0.44 5.22
C PHE A 91 0.39 0.16 3.84
N SER A 92 1.57 -0.14 3.28
CA SER A 92 1.91 0.29 1.93
C SER A 92 0.97 -0.32 0.87
N ARG A 93 0.55 -1.59 1.06
CA ARG A 93 -0.42 -2.25 0.19
C ARG A 93 -1.81 -1.61 0.27
N LYS A 94 -2.27 -1.26 1.46
CA LYS A 94 -3.60 -0.64 1.64
C LYS A 94 -3.68 0.72 0.97
N ARG A 95 -2.58 1.49 1.00
CA ARG A 95 -2.48 2.75 0.24
C ARG A 95 -2.49 2.49 -1.27
N ALA A 96 -1.68 1.54 -1.74
CA ALA A 96 -1.63 1.18 -3.14
C ALA A 96 -3.00 0.71 -3.66
N GLN A 97 -3.73 -0.09 -2.86
CA GLN A 97 -5.08 -0.53 -3.22
C GLN A 97 -6.06 0.63 -3.41
N ARG A 98 -6.05 1.65 -2.54
CA ARG A 98 -6.94 2.81 -2.71
C ARG A 98 -6.67 3.60 -3.98
N LEU A 99 -5.39 3.83 -4.29
CA LEU A 99 -5.01 4.48 -5.54
C LEU A 99 -5.45 3.63 -6.74
N ASP A 100 -5.27 2.33 -6.65
CA ASP A 100 -5.69 1.35 -7.62
C ASP A 100 -7.22 1.36 -7.85
N ASP A 101 -7.98 1.40 -6.76
CA ASP A 101 -9.44 1.49 -6.80
C ASP A 101 -9.91 2.77 -7.52
N VAL A 102 -9.23 3.90 -7.29
CA VAL A 102 -9.52 5.16 -7.99
C VAL A 102 -9.15 5.05 -9.46
N GLN A 103 -7.96 4.54 -9.81
CA GLN A 103 -7.53 4.36 -11.19
C GLN A 103 -8.51 3.49 -11.97
N ARG A 104 -8.94 2.37 -11.39
CA ARG A 104 -9.91 1.44 -11.99
C ARG A 104 -11.31 2.04 -12.14
N ALA A 105 -11.66 3.01 -11.31
CA ALA A 105 -12.96 3.66 -11.35
C ALA A 105 -13.07 4.74 -12.43
N TRP A 106 -11.94 5.27 -12.94
CA TRP A 106 -11.94 6.35 -13.90
C TRP A 106 -12.64 6.03 -15.24
N PRO A 107 -12.44 4.86 -15.89
CA PRO A 107 -13.13 4.56 -17.13
C PRO A 107 -14.67 4.63 -17.00
N ASP A 108 -15.21 4.10 -15.91
CA ASP A 108 -16.66 4.13 -15.66
C ASP A 108 -17.11 5.55 -15.30
N GLY A 109 -16.36 6.27 -14.46
CA GLY A 109 -16.66 7.66 -14.15
C GLY A 109 -16.64 8.58 -15.38
N LEU A 110 -15.73 8.38 -16.32
CA LEU A 110 -15.68 9.14 -17.58
C LEU A 110 -16.86 8.79 -18.51
N ARG A 111 -17.30 7.54 -18.53
CA ARG A 111 -18.52 7.14 -19.27
C ARG A 111 -19.77 7.79 -18.69
N ASP A 112 -19.86 7.87 -17.34
CA ASP A 112 -20.97 8.55 -16.67
C ASP A 112 -20.96 10.05 -16.95
N LEU A 113 -19.78 10.70 -16.94
CA LEU A 113 -19.63 12.11 -17.35
C LEU A 113 -20.09 12.32 -18.79
N LEU A 114 -19.61 11.47 -19.71
CA LEU A 114 -19.96 11.53 -21.12
C LEU A 114 -21.47 11.37 -21.35
N ALA A 115 -22.09 10.42 -20.68
CA ALA A 115 -23.54 10.20 -20.77
C ALA A 115 -24.33 11.42 -20.28
N THR A 116 -23.89 12.00 -19.16
CA THR A 116 -24.52 13.18 -18.56
C THR A 116 -24.37 14.42 -19.45
N VAL A 117 -23.18 14.66 -20.02
CA VAL A 117 -22.95 15.77 -20.95
C VAL A 117 -23.73 15.58 -22.24
N ARG A 118 -23.80 14.35 -22.78
CA ARG A 118 -24.63 14.04 -23.98
C ARG A 118 -26.11 14.22 -23.74
N SER A 119 -26.62 14.11 -22.52
CA SER A 119 -28.00 14.43 -22.16
C SER A 119 -28.30 15.93 -22.10
N GLY A 120 -27.28 16.79 -22.31
CA GLY A 120 -27.41 18.24 -22.34
C GLY A 120 -26.99 18.94 -21.01
N ALA A 121 -26.50 18.21 -20.04
CA ALA A 121 -26.00 18.81 -18.81
C ALA A 121 -24.64 19.50 -19.05
N SER A 122 -24.36 20.55 -18.27
CA SER A 122 -23.03 21.20 -18.31
C SER A 122 -21.96 20.29 -17.68
N LEU A 123 -20.71 20.44 -18.11
CA LEU A 123 -19.60 19.66 -17.55
C LEU A 123 -19.48 19.81 -16.02
N PRO A 124 -19.60 20.99 -15.39
CA PRO A 124 -19.62 21.11 -13.93
C PRO A 124 -20.76 20.30 -13.28
N THR A 125 -21.95 20.32 -13.86
CA THR A 125 -23.10 19.52 -13.37
C THR A 125 -22.83 18.03 -13.48
N ALA A 126 -22.18 17.58 -14.56
CA ALA A 126 -21.80 16.18 -14.74
C ALA A 126 -20.75 15.76 -13.68
N ILE A 127 -19.76 16.62 -13.40
CA ILE A 127 -18.74 16.38 -12.35
C ILE A 127 -19.38 16.34 -10.95
N GLU A 128 -20.36 17.22 -10.64
CA GLU A 128 -21.15 17.11 -9.41
C GLU A 128 -21.89 15.78 -9.32
N GLY A 129 -22.35 15.27 -10.45
CA GLY A 129 -22.99 13.95 -10.57
C GLY A 129 -22.07 12.80 -10.13
N LEU A 130 -20.76 12.86 -10.39
CA LEU A 130 -19.80 11.86 -9.92
C LEU A 130 -19.79 11.72 -8.39
N ALA A 131 -19.98 12.82 -7.66
CA ALA A 131 -20.04 12.78 -6.19
C ALA A 131 -21.28 12.05 -5.66
N THR A 132 -22.33 11.90 -6.46
CA THR A 132 -23.62 11.34 -6.05
C THR A 132 -23.86 9.95 -6.65
N PHE A 133 -23.62 9.78 -7.92
CA PHE A 133 -23.99 8.59 -8.71
C PHE A 133 -22.78 7.83 -9.25
N GLY A 134 -21.59 8.44 -9.27
CA GLY A 134 -20.37 7.84 -9.81
C GLY A 134 -19.89 6.59 -9.05
N PRO A 135 -18.87 5.90 -9.54
CA PRO A 135 -18.22 4.81 -8.84
C PRO A 135 -17.74 5.20 -7.45
N LEU A 136 -17.86 4.30 -6.46
CA LEU A 136 -17.61 4.59 -5.04
C LEU A 136 -16.28 5.31 -4.76
N PRO A 137 -15.12 4.93 -5.35
CA PRO A 137 -13.85 5.62 -5.12
C PRO A 137 -13.89 7.09 -5.59
N LEU A 138 -14.46 7.36 -6.77
CA LEU A 138 -14.59 8.71 -7.31
C LEU A 138 -15.62 9.53 -6.53
N ARG A 139 -16.75 8.91 -6.13
CA ARG A 139 -17.75 9.57 -5.30
C ARG A 139 -17.13 10.15 -4.04
N THR A 140 -16.28 9.38 -3.37
CA THR A 140 -15.60 9.83 -2.16
C THR A 140 -14.62 10.97 -2.46
N ALA A 141 -13.88 10.91 -3.58
CA ALA A 141 -12.91 11.93 -3.97
C ALA A 141 -13.58 13.27 -4.33
N PHE A 142 -14.75 13.21 -4.98
CA PHE A 142 -15.46 14.39 -5.49
C PHE A 142 -16.51 14.94 -4.53
N GLN A 143 -16.69 14.39 -3.31
CA GLN A 143 -17.70 14.85 -2.33
C GLN A 143 -17.66 16.35 -2.05
N GLY A 144 -16.47 16.97 -2.05
CA GLY A 144 -16.28 18.40 -1.81
C GLY A 144 -16.46 19.29 -3.05
N PHE A 145 -16.55 18.70 -4.25
CA PHE A 145 -16.50 19.46 -5.50
C PHE A 145 -17.59 20.54 -5.58
N ALA A 146 -18.85 20.22 -5.27
CA ALA A 146 -19.96 21.17 -5.32
C ALA A 146 -19.76 22.38 -4.39
N VAL A 147 -19.12 22.22 -3.25
CA VAL A 147 -18.83 23.30 -2.32
C VAL A 147 -17.65 24.13 -2.82
N TYR A 148 -16.58 23.48 -3.25
CA TYR A 148 -15.38 24.14 -3.74
C TYR A 148 -15.63 24.88 -5.05
N SER A 149 -16.39 24.31 -5.99
CA SER A 149 -16.70 24.93 -7.28
C SER A 149 -17.54 26.19 -7.16
N ARG A 150 -18.45 26.25 -6.17
CA ARG A 150 -19.27 27.46 -5.91
C ARG A 150 -18.48 28.56 -5.21
N SER A 151 -17.50 28.23 -4.37
CA SER A 151 -16.73 29.22 -3.60
C SER A 151 -15.47 29.70 -4.29
N LEU A 152 -14.78 28.83 -5.03
CA LEU A 152 -13.48 29.12 -5.64
C LEU A 152 -13.51 29.09 -7.17
N GLY A 153 -14.57 28.52 -7.76
CA GLY A 153 -14.66 28.23 -9.18
C GLY A 153 -14.29 26.78 -9.52
N VAL A 154 -14.63 26.36 -10.75
CA VAL A 154 -14.49 24.97 -11.20
C VAL A 154 -13.03 24.52 -11.30
N VAL A 155 -12.17 25.34 -11.88
CA VAL A 155 -10.75 25.01 -12.08
C VAL A 155 -10.02 24.85 -10.75
N PRO A 156 -10.07 25.81 -9.79
CA PRO A 156 -9.45 25.61 -8.48
C PRO A 156 -10.01 24.44 -7.70
N ALA A 157 -11.31 24.11 -7.83
CA ALA A 157 -11.91 22.97 -7.18
C ALA A 157 -11.33 21.64 -7.71
N LEU A 158 -11.13 21.55 -9.03
CA LEU A 158 -10.50 20.39 -9.66
C LEU A 158 -9.03 20.25 -9.27
N GLU A 159 -8.29 21.37 -9.21
CA GLU A 159 -6.88 21.38 -8.75
C GLU A 159 -6.76 20.88 -7.30
N MET A 160 -7.67 21.25 -6.40
CA MET A 160 -7.69 20.73 -5.03
C MET A 160 -7.90 19.23 -5.00
N ILE A 161 -8.85 18.71 -5.78
CA ILE A 161 -9.12 17.26 -5.87
C ILE A 161 -7.91 16.53 -6.46
N LYS A 162 -7.27 17.10 -7.50
CA LYS A 162 -6.03 16.58 -8.08
C LYS A 162 -4.93 16.43 -7.01
N SER A 163 -4.74 17.47 -6.19
CA SER A 163 -3.74 17.44 -5.12
C SER A 163 -4.06 16.42 -4.02
N ASP A 164 -5.35 16.22 -3.71
CA ASP A 164 -5.80 15.25 -2.69
C ASP A 164 -5.67 13.79 -3.17
N LEU A 165 -5.97 13.52 -4.43
CA LEU A 165 -5.81 12.19 -5.03
C LEU A 165 -4.35 11.80 -5.18
N ALA A 166 -3.49 12.75 -5.55
CA ALA A 166 -2.04 12.59 -5.67
C ALA A 166 -1.63 11.35 -6.50
N ASP A 167 -2.34 11.11 -7.61
CA ASP A 167 -2.22 9.96 -8.49
C ASP A 167 -2.00 10.38 -9.95
N PRO A 168 -0.97 9.83 -10.66
CA PRO A 168 -0.64 10.23 -12.03
C PRO A 168 -1.79 10.09 -13.04
N THR A 169 -2.61 9.06 -12.90
CA THR A 169 -3.78 8.86 -13.78
C THR A 169 -4.84 9.92 -13.52
N SER A 170 -5.15 10.17 -12.25
CA SER A 170 -6.09 11.22 -11.83
C SER A 170 -5.59 12.60 -12.23
N ASP A 171 -4.29 12.87 -12.11
CA ASP A 171 -3.69 14.13 -12.53
C ASP A 171 -3.95 14.37 -14.03
N ARG A 172 -3.70 13.38 -14.89
CA ARG A 172 -3.96 13.48 -16.34
C ARG A 172 -5.44 13.68 -16.65
N VAL A 173 -6.31 12.91 -16.02
CA VAL A 173 -7.75 13.01 -16.23
C VAL A 173 -8.27 14.39 -15.83
N ILE A 174 -7.88 14.89 -14.66
CA ILE A 174 -8.33 16.20 -14.16
C ILE A 174 -7.82 17.34 -15.04
N GLU A 175 -6.57 17.29 -15.52
CA GLU A 175 -6.04 18.27 -16.48
C GLU A 175 -6.87 18.31 -17.77
N VAL A 176 -7.24 17.15 -18.31
CA VAL A 176 -8.09 17.08 -19.51
C VAL A 176 -9.49 17.59 -19.21
N LEU A 177 -10.05 17.34 -18.01
CA LEU A 177 -11.34 17.90 -17.59
C LEU A 177 -11.29 19.43 -17.48
N ILE A 178 -10.19 19.99 -16.95
CA ILE A 178 -9.97 21.44 -16.91
C ILE A 178 -9.94 21.99 -18.33
N LEU A 179 -9.15 21.39 -19.22
CA LEU A 179 -9.07 21.80 -20.61
C LEU A 179 -10.41 21.71 -21.32
N ALA A 180 -11.17 20.64 -21.10
CA ALA A 180 -12.52 20.48 -21.66
C ALA A 180 -13.47 21.55 -21.14
N TYR A 181 -13.38 21.92 -19.87
CA TYR A 181 -14.18 23.00 -19.27
C TYR A 181 -13.82 24.37 -19.88
N GLU A 182 -12.54 24.69 -20.06
CA GLU A 182 -12.08 25.94 -20.65
C GLU A 182 -12.45 26.08 -22.14
N ARG A 183 -12.37 24.97 -22.89
CA ARG A 183 -12.76 24.94 -24.30
C ARG A 183 -14.26 25.04 -24.49
N GLY A 184 -15.04 24.33 -23.65
CA GLY A 184 -16.50 24.32 -23.67
C GLY A 184 -17.13 23.80 -24.97
N GLY A 185 -18.44 23.85 -25.02
CA GLY A 185 -19.19 23.64 -26.26
C GLY A 185 -19.24 22.19 -26.77
N ALA A 186 -19.40 22.04 -28.09
CA ALA A 186 -19.63 20.77 -28.74
C ALA A 186 -18.45 19.78 -28.74
N VAL A 187 -17.25 20.26 -28.40
CA VAL A 187 -16.00 19.46 -28.37
C VAL A 187 -15.90 18.63 -27.08
N VAL A 188 -16.60 19.01 -26.02
CA VAL A 188 -16.50 18.33 -24.71
C VAL A 188 -16.84 16.83 -24.76
N PRO A 189 -17.93 16.39 -25.44
CA PRO A 189 -18.23 14.95 -25.57
C PRO A 189 -17.16 14.15 -26.31
N GLU A 190 -16.52 14.75 -27.32
CA GLU A 190 -15.44 14.12 -28.06
C GLU A 190 -14.19 13.94 -27.16
N ILE A 191 -13.75 15.00 -26.47
CA ILE A 191 -12.65 14.94 -25.51
C ILE A 191 -12.90 13.89 -24.43
N LEU A 192 -14.11 13.82 -23.86
CA LEU A 192 -14.45 12.83 -22.83
C LEU A 192 -14.46 11.40 -23.39
N SER A 193 -14.91 11.21 -24.63
CA SER A 193 -14.90 9.91 -25.29
C SER A 193 -13.48 9.38 -25.48
N ASP A 194 -12.61 10.23 -26.03
CA ASP A 194 -11.20 9.89 -26.29
C ASP A 194 -10.46 9.62 -24.97
N LEU A 195 -10.73 10.44 -23.95
CA LEU A 195 -10.15 10.26 -22.63
C LEU A 195 -10.59 8.94 -21.97
N ALA A 196 -11.87 8.58 -22.10
CA ALA A 196 -12.40 7.32 -21.56
C ALA A 196 -11.76 6.11 -22.26
N GLU A 197 -11.57 6.18 -23.58
CA GLU A 197 -10.91 5.11 -24.35
C GLU A 197 -9.42 5.00 -23.98
N ALA A 198 -8.71 6.12 -23.93
CA ALA A 198 -7.30 6.16 -23.56
C ALA A 198 -7.09 5.61 -22.13
N THR A 199 -7.88 6.08 -21.16
CA THR A 199 -7.81 5.62 -19.77
C THR A 199 -8.11 4.12 -19.63
N THR A 200 -9.07 3.61 -20.42
CA THR A 200 -9.38 2.19 -20.46
C THR A 200 -8.19 1.38 -20.98
N ARG A 201 -7.56 1.83 -22.06
CA ARG A 201 -6.41 1.16 -22.68
C ARG A 201 -5.19 1.16 -21.74
N ASP A 202 -4.90 2.30 -21.11
CA ASP A 202 -3.84 2.42 -20.12
C ASP A 202 -4.05 1.44 -18.94
N LEU A 203 -5.28 1.33 -18.45
CA LEU A 203 -5.62 0.42 -17.37
C LEU A 203 -5.37 -1.06 -17.73
N TRP A 204 -5.77 -1.50 -18.93
CA TRP A 204 -5.51 -2.86 -19.41
C TRP A 204 -4.00 -3.17 -19.44
N THR A 205 -3.21 -2.26 -19.94
CA THR A 205 -1.74 -2.42 -19.99
C THR A 205 -1.14 -2.51 -18.59
N LEU A 206 -1.61 -1.67 -17.64
CA LEU A 206 -1.17 -1.73 -16.25
C LEU A 206 -1.56 -3.04 -15.56
N GLU A 207 -2.74 -3.59 -15.84
CA GLU A 207 -3.19 -4.87 -15.27
C GLU A 207 -2.38 -6.05 -15.79
N GLU A 208 -2.03 -6.07 -17.08
CA GLU A 208 -1.17 -7.08 -17.69
C GLU A 208 0.22 -7.10 -17.02
N ILE A 209 0.87 -5.94 -16.92
CA ILE A 209 2.17 -5.79 -16.24
C ILE A 209 2.09 -6.22 -14.75
N ARG A 210 0.99 -5.91 -14.06
CA ARG A 210 0.79 -6.27 -12.65
C ARG A 210 0.65 -7.78 -12.45
N THR A 211 -0.04 -8.45 -13.35
CA THR A 211 -0.24 -9.90 -13.26
C THR A 211 1.08 -10.63 -13.37
N GLU A 212 1.92 -10.29 -14.34
CA GLU A 212 3.26 -10.85 -14.50
C GLU A 212 4.15 -10.55 -13.28
N ALA A 213 4.12 -9.33 -12.76
CA ALA A 213 4.89 -8.94 -11.59
C ALA A 213 4.45 -9.64 -10.30
N LEU A 214 3.17 -10.06 -10.19
CA LEU A 214 2.65 -10.78 -9.02
C LEU A 214 3.23 -12.19 -8.92
N GLU A 215 3.29 -12.93 -10.02
CA GLU A 215 3.86 -14.28 -10.06
C GLU A 215 5.34 -14.26 -9.61
N GLN A 216 6.10 -13.30 -10.11
CA GLN A 216 7.51 -13.17 -9.74
C GLN A 216 7.71 -12.76 -8.28
N LYS A 217 6.84 -11.90 -7.71
CA LYS A 217 6.87 -11.51 -6.30
C LYS A 217 6.53 -12.65 -5.34
N ILE A 218 5.61 -13.53 -5.71
CA ILE A 218 5.25 -14.69 -4.90
C ILE A 218 6.40 -15.70 -4.90
N ASN A 219 6.94 -16.04 -6.06
CA ASN A 219 8.05 -16.97 -6.19
C ASN A 219 9.28 -16.51 -5.38
N SER A 220 9.68 -15.25 -5.49
CA SER A 220 10.85 -14.75 -4.77
C SER A 220 10.69 -14.80 -3.24
N ARG A 221 9.47 -14.62 -2.72
CA ARG A 221 9.21 -14.70 -1.28
C ARG A 221 9.27 -16.12 -0.75
N ILE A 222 8.72 -17.08 -1.49
CA ILE A 222 8.76 -18.49 -1.11
C ILE A 222 10.22 -18.97 -1.06
N VAL A 223 10.99 -18.68 -2.10
CA VAL A 223 12.41 -19.03 -2.17
C VAL A 223 13.21 -18.44 -1.00
N PHE A 224 12.86 -17.23 -0.56
CA PHE A 224 13.55 -16.59 0.56
C PHE A 224 13.15 -17.16 1.93
N VAL A 225 11.87 -17.45 2.16
CA VAL A 225 11.35 -17.89 3.47
C VAL A 225 11.61 -19.37 3.71
N LEU A 226 11.56 -20.19 2.66
CA LEU A 226 11.66 -21.65 2.75
C LEU A 226 12.92 -22.15 3.48
N PRO A 227 14.14 -21.68 3.15
CA PRO A 227 15.36 -22.14 3.85
C PRO A 227 15.33 -21.88 5.34
N TRP A 228 14.77 -20.74 5.76
CA TRP A 228 14.66 -20.37 7.18
C TRP A 228 13.62 -21.21 7.91
N LEU A 229 12.50 -21.54 7.27
CA LEU A 229 11.52 -22.47 7.84
C LEU A 229 12.12 -23.88 8.03
N VAL A 230 12.84 -24.35 7.03
CA VAL A 230 13.51 -25.67 7.12
C VAL A 230 14.57 -25.65 8.23
N LEU A 231 15.37 -24.58 8.33
CA LEU A 231 16.38 -24.42 9.37
C LEU A 231 15.75 -24.45 10.77
N VAL A 232 14.67 -23.68 10.99
CA VAL A 232 13.93 -23.66 12.26
C VAL A 232 13.34 -25.04 12.55
N ALA A 233 12.72 -25.70 11.57
CA ALA A 233 12.13 -27.01 11.76
C ALA A 233 13.16 -28.11 12.13
N MET A 234 14.35 -28.06 11.52
CA MET A 234 15.42 -29.00 11.78
C MET A 234 16.13 -28.74 13.12
N THR A 235 16.28 -27.48 13.51
CA THR A 235 16.93 -27.09 14.78
C THR A 235 15.97 -27.12 15.98
N ALA A 236 14.66 -27.14 15.76
CA ALA A 236 13.65 -27.27 16.83
C ALA A 236 13.69 -28.63 17.50
N ARG A 237 14.18 -29.67 16.80
CA ARG A 237 14.38 -31.00 17.37
C ARG A 237 15.80 -31.12 17.97
N SER A 238 15.92 -31.84 19.11
CA SER A 238 17.22 -32.23 19.65
C SER A 238 17.90 -33.20 18.70
N GLY A 239 19.16 -32.95 18.33
CA GLY A 239 19.93 -33.81 17.42
C GLY A 239 21.14 -33.10 16.82
N ALA A 240 21.87 -33.81 15.96
CA ALA A 240 23.13 -33.35 15.35
C ALA A 240 23.02 -31.97 14.67
N PHE A 241 21.88 -31.63 14.09
CA PHE A 241 21.67 -30.32 13.47
C PHE A 241 21.70 -29.19 14.51
N ARG A 242 21.02 -29.37 15.64
CA ARG A 242 21.02 -28.37 16.71
C ARG A 242 22.42 -28.20 17.31
N GLU A 243 23.14 -29.28 17.52
CA GLU A 243 24.51 -29.26 18.02
C GLU A 243 25.45 -28.58 17.05
N PHE A 244 25.33 -28.87 15.75
CA PHE A 244 26.11 -28.17 14.71
C PHE A 244 25.86 -26.66 14.70
N TYR A 245 24.60 -26.22 14.66
CA TYR A 245 24.27 -24.79 14.64
C TYR A 245 24.49 -24.09 15.99
N ALA A 246 24.67 -24.83 17.08
CA ALA A 246 25.14 -24.30 18.37
C ALA A 246 26.66 -24.11 18.41
N SER A 247 27.42 -24.77 17.52
CA SER A 247 28.87 -24.63 17.41
C SER A 247 29.27 -23.31 16.74
N SER A 248 30.53 -22.89 16.94
CA SER A 248 31.09 -21.71 16.29
C SER A 248 31.04 -21.79 14.74
N ALA A 249 31.26 -22.96 14.18
CA ALA A 249 31.20 -23.20 12.74
C ALA A 249 29.77 -23.06 12.20
N GLY A 250 28.78 -23.66 12.87
CA GLY A 250 27.37 -23.55 12.49
C GLY A 250 26.83 -22.14 12.62
N LEU A 251 27.30 -21.41 13.63
CA LEU A 251 26.95 -20.01 13.88
C LEU A 251 27.48 -19.10 12.73
N LEU A 252 28.69 -19.34 12.25
CA LEU A 252 29.27 -18.65 11.09
C LEU A 252 28.48 -18.96 9.81
N VAL A 253 28.15 -20.22 9.56
CA VAL A 253 27.35 -20.61 8.38
C VAL A 253 25.97 -19.94 8.39
N ALA A 254 25.29 -19.94 9.54
CA ALA A 254 23.99 -19.26 9.67
C ALA A 254 24.10 -17.73 9.48
N ALA A 255 25.17 -17.09 9.99
CA ALA A 255 25.41 -15.68 9.82
C ALA A 255 25.68 -15.31 8.35
N ILE A 256 26.55 -16.06 7.66
CA ILE A 256 26.83 -15.86 6.24
C ILE A 256 25.56 -16.05 5.41
N GLY A 257 24.80 -17.12 5.66
CA GLY A 257 23.52 -17.38 5.00
C GLY A 257 22.51 -16.23 5.22
N GLY A 258 22.48 -15.67 6.45
CA GLY A 258 21.67 -14.51 6.78
C GLY A 258 22.05 -13.24 6.01
N VAL A 259 23.35 -12.94 5.96
CA VAL A 259 23.84 -11.79 5.18
C VAL A 259 23.56 -11.96 3.70
N MET A 260 23.82 -13.14 3.11
CA MET A 260 23.51 -13.42 1.71
C MET A 260 22.01 -13.29 1.42
N SER A 261 21.16 -13.76 2.33
CA SER A 261 19.71 -13.62 2.23
C SER A 261 19.27 -12.16 2.25
N LEU A 262 19.84 -11.33 3.13
CA LEU A 262 19.55 -9.88 3.18
C LEU A 262 19.99 -9.19 1.87
N VAL A 263 21.20 -9.48 1.39
CA VAL A 263 21.69 -8.94 0.11
C VAL A 263 20.76 -9.34 -1.03
N GLY A 264 20.35 -10.61 -1.10
CA GLY A 264 19.40 -11.11 -2.09
C GLY A 264 18.06 -10.37 -2.06
N VAL A 265 17.50 -10.11 -0.87
CA VAL A 265 16.27 -9.31 -0.72
C VAL A 265 16.45 -7.86 -1.18
N VAL A 266 17.57 -7.23 -0.84
CA VAL A 266 17.86 -5.85 -1.27
C VAL A 266 17.98 -5.78 -2.79
N ILE A 267 18.69 -6.71 -3.40
CA ILE A 267 18.83 -6.79 -4.87
C ILE A 267 17.46 -7.04 -5.52
N ALA A 268 16.73 -8.05 -5.05
CA ALA A 268 15.41 -8.37 -5.58
C ALA A 268 14.41 -7.20 -5.41
N SER A 269 14.48 -6.46 -4.31
CA SER A 269 13.62 -5.29 -4.09
C SER A 269 13.96 -4.12 -5.02
N LYS A 270 15.23 -3.94 -5.38
CA LYS A 270 15.67 -2.91 -6.32
C LYS A 270 15.36 -3.27 -7.78
N LEU A 271 15.52 -4.53 -8.15
CA LEU A 271 15.24 -5.00 -9.51
C LEU A 271 13.74 -5.19 -9.77
N GLY A 272 12.97 -5.59 -8.76
CA GLY A 272 11.52 -5.78 -8.84
C GLY A 272 10.69 -4.53 -8.49
N GLY A 273 11.33 -3.38 -8.24
CA GLY A 273 10.67 -2.09 -8.07
C GLY A 273 10.08 -1.66 -9.41
N GLN A 274 8.75 -1.64 -9.53
CA GLN A 274 8.10 -0.97 -10.66
C GLN A 274 8.56 0.48 -10.66
N PRO A 275 9.00 1.03 -11.81
CA PRO A 275 9.19 2.46 -11.93
C PRO A 275 7.85 3.12 -11.61
N SER A 276 7.76 3.80 -10.48
CA SER A 276 6.66 4.72 -10.24
C SER A 276 6.76 5.78 -11.32
N GLU A 277 5.75 5.92 -12.18
CA GLU A 277 5.70 7.04 -13.11
C GLU A 277 5.90 8.33 -12.31
N PRO A 278 6.93 9.13 -12.61
CA PRO A 278 7.12 10.40 -11.93
C PRO A 278 5.91 11.29 -12.23
N ARG A 279 5.34 11.94 -11.22
CA ARG A 279 4.32 12.97 -11.42
C ARG A 279 4.92 14.07 -12.29
N VAL A 280 4.45 14.19 -13.51
CA VAL A 280 4.92 15.19 -14.48
C VAL A 280 4.30 16.58 -14.17
N PHE A 281 3.13 16.57 -13.51
CA PHE A 281 2.39 17.79 -13.16
C PHE A 281 2.42 18.02 -11.64
N VAL A 282 3.52 18.57 -11.14
CA VAL A 282 3.60 19.11 -9.78
C VAL A 282 3.13 20.55 -9.85
N SER A 283 2.08 20.90 -9.11
CA SER A 283 1.63 22.29 -9.03
C SER A 283 2.76 23.17 -8.45
N ALA A 284 2.92 24.39 -8.97
CA ALA A 284 4.00 25.31 -8.62
C ALA A 284 4.08 25.73 -7.13
N GLY A 285 3.23 25.14 -6.25
CA GLY A 285 3.20 25.38 -4.82
C GLY A 285 4.01 24.38 -3.95
N ASP A 286 4.57 23.31 -4.52
CA ASP A 286 5.28 22.28 -3.74
C ASP A 286 6.82 22.45 -3.73
N THR A 287 7.33 23.61 -4.19
CA THR A 287 8.77 23.92 -4.27
C THR A 287 9.26 24.94 -3.23
N GLU A 288 8.54 25.14 -2.09
CA GLU A 288 9.06 25.93 -0.96
C GLU A 288 9.20 25.09 0.32
#